data_e0ac4cfd6bd70c55bcd520ed3107bb56
#
_entry.id   e0ac4cfd6bd70c55bcd520ed3107bb56
#
_cell.length_a   1.000
_cell.length_b   1.000
_cell.length_c   1.000
_cell.angle_alpha   90.00
_cell.angle_beta   90.00
_cell.angle_gamma   90.00
#
_symmetry.space_group_name_H-M   'P 1'
#
loop_
_entity.id
_entity.type
_entity.pdbx_description
1 polymer ?
#
loop_
_entity_poly.entity_id
_entity_poly.type
_entity_poly.pdbx_seq_one_letter_code
_entity_poly.pdbx_strand_id
1 'polypeptide(L)'
;MAYCNWGTNLDILIAYHDTEWGVPLHDERGQFEFLMMEVMQCGLNWTMMMKKREIFRSCFDNFEFDKIAEYTEEDIERILEVPGMIKSRRKIEAIINNAKCFQKIRQEFGSFDAYLWAYSDGKTILYNKHEDGYIPVSNGLSDEISKDLKKRGFKYLGTVTVYSHLQACGMINDHGSDCPCYKRINSSHPTVKKRRYKEKQIQYFG
;
A
#
# COMPACT_ATOMS: atom_id res chain seq x y z
N MET A 1 -9.99 -19.25 15.94
CA MET A 1 -9.96 -18.90 14.52
C MET A 1 -8.51 -18.64 14.14
N ALA A 2 -8.01 -19.20 13.06
CA ALA A 2 -6.64 -18.92 12.62
C ALA A 2 -6.65 -17.56 11.89
N TYR A 3 -6.15 -16.54 12.54
CA TYR A 3 -5.87 -15.24 11.92
C TYR A 3 -4.51 -15.28 11.24
N CYS A 4 -4.30 -14.44 10.24
CA CYS A 4 -2.98 -14.20 9.69
C CYS A 4 -2.04 -13.73 10.81
N ASN A 5 -0.87 -14.34 10.97
CA ASN A 5 0.00 -14.21 12.16
C ASN A 5 0.42 -12.76 12.53
N TRP A 6 0.34 -11.81 11.62
CA TRP A 6 0.78 -10.43 11.85
C TRP A 6 -0.31 -9.50 12.43
N GLY A 7 -1.60 -9.87 12.30
CA GLY A 7 -2.75 -9.03 12.69
C GLY A 7 -3.32 -9.29 14.08
N THR A 8 -2.68 -10.09 14.92
CA THR A 8 -3.37 -10.71 16.07
C THR A 8 -3.10 -10.07 17.44
N ASN A 9 -2.18 -9.13 17.57
CA ASN A 9 -1.65 -8.75 18.88
C ASN A 9 -2.11 -7.37 19.40
N LEU A 10 -2.76 -6.54 18.57
CA LEU A 10 -3.19 -5.19 18.95
C LEU A 10 -4.51 -4.87 18.25
N ASP A 11 -5.47 -4.30 18.97
CA ASP A 11 -6.81 -3.97 18.44
C ASP A 11 -6.75 -3.17 17.15
N ILE A 12 -5.83 -2.21 17.04
CA ILE A 12 -5.65 -1.40 15.83
C ILE A 12 -5.20 -2.23 14.63
N LEU A 13 -4.39 -3.26 14.82
CA LEU A 13 -3.95 -4.16 13.75
C LEU A 13 -5.04 -5.17 13.39
N ILE A 14 -5.78 -5.64 14.39
CA ILE A 14 -6.95 -6.51 14.17
C ILE A 14 -8.00 -5.76 13.35
N ALA A 15 -8.32 -4.53 13.72
CA ALA A 15 -9.27 -3.70 12.98
C ALA A 15 -8.82 -3.49 11.53
N TYR A 16 -7.56 -3.11 11.31
CA TYR A 16 -7.00 -2.94 9.97
C TYR A 16 -7.04 -4.23 9.15
N HIS A 17 -6.60 -5.36 9.74
CA HIS A 17 -6.64 -6.67 9.10
C HIS A 17 -8.06 -7.09 8.70
N ASP A 18 -9.02 -6.89 9.61
CA ASP A 18 -10.38 -7.38 9.42
C ASP A 18 -11.22 -6.50 8.47
N THR A 19 -10.89 -5.21 8.34
CA THR A 19 -11.76 -4.26 7.63
C THR A 19 -11.12 -3.59 6.42
N GLU A 20 -9.79 -3.54 6.32
CA GLU A 20 -9.09 -2.79 5.28
C GLU A 20 -8.13 -3.66 4.45
N TRP A 21 -7.20 -4.38 5.09
CA TRP A 21 -6.16 -5.12 4.40
C TRP A 21 -6.73 -6.22 3.50
N GLY A 22 -6.33 -6.21 2.23
CA GLY A 22 -6.81 -7.18 1.23
C GLY A 22 -8.21 -6.89 0.68
N VAL A 23 -8.91 -5.87 1.19
CA VAL A 23 -10.20 -5.44 0.65
C VAL A 23 -9.96 -4.57 -0.59
N PRO A 24 -10.57 -4.89 -1.76
CA PRO A 24 -10.43 -4.09 -2.97
C PRO A 24 -10.81 -2.63 -2.73
N LEU A 25 -9.83 -1.75 -2.93
CA LEU A 25 -9.94 -0.32 -2.73
C LEU A 25 -9.89 0.40 -4.07
N HIS A 26 -10.99 1.09 -4.43
CA HIS A 26 -11.15 1.84 -5.67
C HIS A 26 -11.26 3.35 -5.45
N ASP A 27 -11.19 3.81 -4.20
CA ASP A 27 -11.16 5.24 -3.87
C ASP A 27 -9.74 5.80 -4.06
N GLU A 28 -9.58 6.83 -4.90
CA GLU A 28 -8.27 7.41 -5.23
C GLU A 28 -7.55 7.99 -4.01
N ARG A 29 -8.28 8.65 -3.12
CA ARG A 29 -7.69 9.22 -1.89
C ARG A 29 -7.20 8.12 -0.96
N GLY A 30 -7.99 7.07 -0.79
CA GLY A 30 -7.60 5.88 -0.03
C GLY A 30 -6.40 5.15 -0.65
N GLN A 31 -6.35 5.03 -1.98
CA GLN A 31 -5.20 4.50 -2.71
C GLN A 31 -3.95 5.34 -2.44
N PHE A 32 -4.06 6.67 -2.48
CA PHE A 32 -2.95 7.56 -2.18
C PHE A 32 -2.52 7.46 -0.72
N GLU A 33 -3.48 7.43 0.24
CA GLU A 33 -3.21 7.24 1.67
C GLU A 33 -2.39 5.96 1.91
N PHE A 34 -2.85 4.81 1.42
CA PHE A 34 -2.15 3.53 1.62
C PHE A 34 -0.76 3.55 1.00
N LEU A 35 -0.65 4.04 -0.23
CA LEU A 35 0.65 4.13 -0.91
C LEU A 35 1.64 5.02 -0.16
N MET A 36 1.18 6.15 0.40
CA MET A 36 2.04 7.07 1.15
C MET A 36 2.36 6.55 2.56
N MET A 37 1.47 5.80 3.17
CA MET A 37 1.78 5.09 4.42
C MET A 37 2.88 4.05 4.23
N GLU A 38 2.91 3.33 3.11
CA GLU A 38 4.01 2.43 2.75
C GLU A 38 5.33 3.18 2.54
N VAL A 39 5.29 4.39 1.94
CA VAL A 39 6.47 5.27 1.83
C VAL A 39 6.98 5.67 3.22
N MET A 40 6.09 6.06 4.12
CA MET A 40 6.45 6.42 5.49
C MET A 40 6.98 5.23 6.29
N GLN A 41 6.50 4.02 6.00
CA GLN A 41 6.96 2.79 6.66
C GLN A 41 8.41 2.44 6.33
N CYS A 42 8.94 2.78 5.16
CA CYS A 42 10.28 2.36 4.74
C CYS A 42 11.32 2.48 5.89
N GLY A 43 11.82 1.31 6.36
CA GLY A 43 12.74 1.21 7.50
C GLY A 43 12.10 1.27 8.90
N LEU A 44 10.76 1.20 8.99
CA LEU A 44 9.98 1.21 10.23
C LEU A 44 8.99 0.03 10.24
N ASN A 45 8.28 -0.18 11.36
CA ASN A 45 7.27 -1.23 11.44
C ASN A 45 5.85 -0.70 11.20
N TRP A 46 4.96 -1.58 10.70
CA TRP A 46 3.59 -1.22 10.36
C TRP A 46 2.74 -0.80 11.56
N THR A 47 2.98 -1.40 12.72
CA THR A 47 2.29 -1.02 13.96
C THR A 47 2.48 0.46 14.28
N MET A 48 3.70 0.98 14.08
CA MET A 48 3.97 2.40 14.27
C MET A 48 3.21 3.25 13.27
N MET A 49 3.10 2.81 12.02
CA MET A 49 2.33 3.51 10.99
C MET A 49 0.86 3.61 11.37
N MET A 50 0.25 2.51 11.80
CA MET A 50 -1.15 2.49 12.22
C MET A 50 -1.42 3.38 13.44
N LYS A 51 -0.53 3.36 14.45
CA LYS A 51 -0.64 4.26 15.61
C LYS A 51 -0.50 5.74 15.27
N LYS A 52 0.19 6.08 14.19
CA LYS A 52 0.43 7.46 13.73
C LYS A 52 -0.49 7.90 12.59
N ARG A 53 -1.40 7.04 12.14
CA ARG A 53 -2.23 7.27 10.96
C ARG A 53 -3.01 8.59 11.05
N GLU A 54 -3.60 8.89 12.21
CA GLU A 54 -4.34 10.15 12.41
C GLU A 54 -3.42 11.38 12.41
N ILE A 55 -2.18 11.23 12.89
CA ILE A 55 -1.17 12.31 12.78
C ILE A 55 -0.84 12.55 11.31
N PHE A 56 -0.65 11.48 10.51
CA PHE A 56 -0.41 11.62 9.08
C PHE A 56 -1.60 12.25 8.37
N ARG A 57 -2.83 11.83 8.64
CA ARG A 57 -4.05 12.43 8.09
C ARG A 57 -4.13 13.92 8.39
N SER A 58 -3.87 14.31 9.63
CA SER A 58 -3.83 15.71 10.04
C SER A 58 -2.73 16.52 9.34
N CYS A 59 -1.53 15.93 9.17
CA CYS A 59 -0.39 16.59 8.55
C CYS A 59 -0.53 16.77 7.04
N PHE A 60 -1.21 15.82 6.38
CA PHE A 60 -1.30 15.71 4.93
C PHE A 60 -2.73 15.93 4.41
N ASP A 61 -3.53 16.80 5.04
CA ASP A 61 -4.89 17.16 4.61
C ASP A 61 -5.76 15.93 4.25
N ASN A 62 -5.78 14.91 5.13
CA ASN A 62 -6.44 13.62 4.91
C ASN A 62 -6.03 12.91 3.60
N PHE A 63 -4.79 13.12 3.19
CA PHE A 63 -4.23 12.59 1.95
C PHE A 63 -4.94 13.06 0.68
N GLU A 64 -5.46 14.29 0.71
CA GLU A 64 -5.96 14.99 -0.48
C GLU A 64 -4.78 15.36 -1.38
N PHE A 65 -4.45 14.48 -2.31
CA PHE A 65 -3.22 14.58 -3.12
C PHE A 65 -3.15 15.83 -3.99
N ASP A 66 -4.29 16.44 -4.35
CA ASP A 66 -4.29 17.70 -5.08
C ASP A 66 -3.77 18.85 -4.21
N LYS A 67 -4.12 18.87 -2.92
CA LYS A 67 -3.58 19.85 -1.97
C LYS A 67 -2.12 19.59 -1.67
N ILE A 68 -1.76 18.32 -1.42
CA ILE A 68 -0.39 17.93 -1.10
C ILE A 68 0.57 18.27 -2.25
N ALA A 69 0.13 18.18 -3.50
CA ALA A 69 0.93 18.55 -4.66
C ALA A 69 1.35 20.03 -4.69
N GLU A 70 0.58 20.91 -3.99
CA GLU A 70 0.84 22.34 -3.89
C GLU A 70 1.63 22.73 -2.64
N TYR A 71 2.01 21.78 -1.77
CA TYR A 71 2.76 22.05 -0.55
C TYR A 71 4.10 22.72 -0.85
N THR A 72 4.42 23.70 -0.02
CA THR A 72 5.62 24.54 -0.08
C THR A 72 6.65 24.12 0.97
N GLU A 73 7.75 24.86 1.07
CA GLU A 73 8.76 24.65 2.10
C GLU A 73 8.19 24.93 3.51
N GLU A 74 7.28 25.90 3.64
CA GLU A 74 6.61 26.22 4.91
C GLU A 74 5.76 25.04 5.40
N ASP A 75 5.11 24.30 4.49
CA ASP A 75 4.35 23.11 4.83
C ASP A 75 5.26 21.98 5.32
N ILE A 76 6.43 21.81 4.69
CA ILE A 76 7.41 20.80 5.12
C ILE A 76 7.89 21.11 6.54
N GLU A 77 8.25 22.36 6.84
CA GLU A 77 8.68 22.76 8.17
C GLU A 77 7.54 22.58 9.18
N ARG A 78 6.32 23.02 8.86
CA ARG A 78 5.13 22.81 9.69
C ARG A 78 4.94 21.33 10.05
N ILE A 79 5.06 20.42 9.07
CA ILE A 79 4.89 18.98 9.28
C ILE A 79 6.02 18.41 10.16
N LEU A 80 7.26 18.86 9.96
CA LEU A 80 8.41 18.42 10.77
C LEU A 80 8.29 18.83 12.25
N GLU A 81 7.56 19.90 12.57
CA GLU A 81 7.36 20.38 13.94
C GLU A 81 6.23 19.66 14.68
N VAL A 82 5.33 18.96 13.96
CA VAL A 82 4.19 18.29 14.59
C VAL A 82 4.65 17.21 15.58
N PRO A 83 4.18 17.27 16.85
CA PRO A 83 4.49 16.25 17.85
C PRO A 83 4.03 14.86 17.38
N GLY A 84 4.91 13.89 17.51
CA GLY A 84 4.63 12.52 17.13
C GLY A 84 4.80 12.21 15.63
N MET A 85 5.02 13.21 14.77
CA MET A 85 5.33 13.01 13.36
C MET A 85 6.69 12.32 13.17
N ILE A 86 6.83 11.54 12.09
CA ILE A 86 8.13 10.98 11.68
C ILE A 86 8.95 12.10 11.03
N LYS A 87 10.00 12.56 11.72
CA LYS A 87 10.83 13.68 11.30
C LYS A 87 11.80 13.31 10.19
N SER A 88 11.26 13.04 9.01
CA SER A 88 12.04 12.71 7.82
C SER A 88 11.65 13.62 6.66
N ARG A 89 12.38 14.74 6.51
CA ARG A 89 12.21 15.68 5.40
C ARG A 89 12.14 14.97 4.06
N ARG A 90 13.08 14.07 3.79
CA ARG A 90 13.14 13.32 2.52
C ARG A 90 11.87 12.52 2.22
N LYS A 91 11.19 11.96 3.24
CA LYS A 91 9.93 11.25 3.04
C LYS A 91 8.77 12.22 2.81
N ILE A 92 8.73 13.36 3.48
CA ILE A 92 7.73 14.41 3.26
C ILE A 92 7.84 14.95 1.83
N GLU A 93 9.05 15.32 1.41
CA GLU A 93 9.33 15.74 0.02
C GLU A 93 8.95 14.67 -1.01
N ALA A 94 9.18 13.40 -0.68
CA ALA A 94 8.77 12.29 -1.54
C ALA A 94 7.25 12.16 -1.66
N ILE A 95 6.49 12.38 -0.57
CA ILE A 95 5.02 12.39 -0.60
C ILE A 95 4.50 13.52 -1.49
N ILE A 96 5.07 14.73 -1.38
CA ILE A 96 4.71 15.87 -2.24
C ILE A 96 5.01 15.56 -3.72
N ASN A 97 6.22 15.04 -4.00
CA ASN A 97 6.57 14.61 -5.35
C ASN A 97 5.61 13.52 -5.88
N ASN A 98 5.26 12.55 -5.05
CA ASN A 98 4.39 11.45 -5.42
C ASN A 98 2.95 11.93 -5.67
N ALA A 99 2.47 12.95 -4.96
CA ALA A 99 1.19 13.59 -5.25
C ALA A 99 1.15 14.20 -6.66
N LYS A 100 2.22 14.90 -7.06
CA LYS A 100 2.35 15.43 -8.43
C LYS A 100 2.41 14.32 -9.48
N CYS A 101 3.08 13.21 -9.17
CA CYS A 101 3.13 12.05 -10.06
C CYS A 101 1.74 11.36 -10.16
N PHE A 102 1.01 11.30 -9.05
CA PHE A 102 -0.34 10.75 -8.99
C PHE A 102 -1.32 11.54 -9.86
N GLN A 103 -1.24 12.88 -9.82
CA GLN A 103 -2.01 13.76 -10.72
C GLN A 103 -1.72 13.48 -12.20
N LYS A 104 -0.45 13.26 -12.57
CA LYS A 104 -0.07 12.92 -13.96
C LYS A 104 -0.66 11.60 -14.42
N ILE A 105 -0.67 10.56 -13.54
CA ILE A 105 -1.34 9.29 -13.85
C ILE A 105 -2.84 9.52 -14.04
N ARG A 106 -3.50 10.28 -13.17
CA ARG A 106 -4.91 10.63 -13.31
C ARG A 106 -5.21 11.32 -14.66
N GLN A 107 -4.34 12.23 -15.08
CA GLN A 107 -4.49 12.91 -16.39
C GLN A 107 -4.34 11.94 -17.56
N GLU A 108 -3.44 10.97 -17.49
CA GLU A 108 -3.13 10.01 -18.57
C GLU A 108 -4.16 8.87 -18.65
N PHE A 109 -4.61 8.33 -17.52
CA PHE A 109 -5.45 7.13 -17.44
C PHE A 109 -6.88 7.39 -16.96
N GLY A 110 -7.23 8.63 -16.65
CA GLY A 110 -8.51 9.01 -16.05
C GLY A 110 -8.54 8.89 -14.52
N SER A 111 -7.86 7.91 -13.95
CA SER A 111 -7.69 7.74 -12.50
C SER A 111 -6.45 6.90 -12.18
N PHE A 112 -5.93 7.00 -10.96
CA PHE A 112 -4.92 6.07 -10.47
C PHE A 112 -5.50 4.66 -10.31
N ASP A 113 -6.76 4.55 -9.96
CA ASP A 113 -7.50 3.29 -9.90
C ASP A 113 -7.48 2.58 -11.26
N ALA A 114 -7.87 3.27 -12.33
CA ALA A 114 -7.85 2.72 -13.69
C ALA A 114 -6.44 2.26 -14.10
N TYR A 115 -5.41 3.06 -13.79
CA TYR A 115 -4.02 2.70 -14.05
C TYR A 115 -3.60 1.44 -13.29
N LEU A 116 -3.85 1.40 -11.98
CA LEU A 116 -3.38 0.30 -11.13
C LEU A 116 -4.14 -1.00 -11.43
N TRP A 117 -5.46 -0.95 -11.43
CA TRP A 117 -6.28 -2.15 -11.62
C TRP A 117 -6.26 -2.72 -13.04
N ALA A 118 -5.77 -1.98 -14.04
CA ALA A 118 -5.51 -2.53 -15.37
C ALA A 118 -4.54 -3.71 -15.37
N TYR A 119 -3.59 -3.77 -14.43
CA TYR A 119 -2.66 -4.89 -14.30
C TYR A 119 -3.31 -6.22 -13.89
N SER A 120 -4.54 -6.18 -13.43
CA SER A 120 -5.30 -7.38 -13.00
C SER A 120 -6.68 -7.52 -13.66
N ASP A 121 -6.98 -6.71 -14.70
CA ASP A 121 -8.32 -6.64 -15.33
C ASP A 121 -9.43 -6.34 -14.31
N GLY A 122 -9.15 -5.49 -13.32
CA GLY A 122 -10.08 -5.12 -12.24
C GLY A 122 -10.39 -6.25 -11.26
N LYS A 123 -9.55 -7.28 -11.16
CA LYS A 123 -9.80 -8.46 -10.32
C LYS A 123 -8.76 -8.62 -9.24
N THR A 124 -9.19 -9.10 -8.07
CA THR A 124 -8.25 -9.53 -7.02
C THR A 124 -7.52 -10.80 -7.45
N ILE A 125 -6.20 -10.78 -7.33
CA ILE A 125 -5.35 -11.90 -7.71
C ILE A 125 -5.17 -12.85 -6.52
N LEU A 126 -5.40 -14.13 -6.78
CA LEU A 126 -5.13 -15.25 -5.86
C LEU A 126 -3.93 -16.03 -6.39
N TYR A 127 -2.77 -15.88 -5.75
CA TYR A 127 -1.59 -16.65 -6.11
C TYR A 127 -1.62 -18.02 -5.44
N ASN A 128 -1.25 -19.04 -6.19
CA ASN A 128 -1.22 -20.43 -5.71
C ASN A 128 -0.27 -20.56 -4.50
N LYS A 129 -0.71 -21.20 -3.42
CA LYS A 129 0.00 -21.42 -2.14
C LYS A 129 0.20 -20.19 -1.26
N HIS A 130 -0.23 -18.98 -1.65
CA HIS A 130 -0.20 -17.85 -0.73
C HIS A 130 -1.17 -18.07 0.43
N GLU A 131 -2.32 -18.69 0.14
CA GLU A 131 -3.30 -19.14 1.12
C GLU A 131 -2.75 -20.12 2.15
N ASP A 132 -1.63 -20.81 1.84
CA ASP A 132 -0.91 -21.72 2.74
C ASP A 132 0.24 -21.02 3.49
N GLY A 133 0.37 -19.70 3.36
CA GLY A 133 1.39 -18.90 4.04
C GLY A 133 2.71 -18.72 3.27
N TYR A 134 2.81 -19.19 2.02
CA TYR A 134 3.99 -18.96 1.16
C TYR A 134 3.93 -17.59 0.48
N ILE A 135 3.95 -16.52 1.27
CA ILE A 135 3.83 -15.15 0.81
C ILE A 135 5.23 -14.55 0.58
N PRO A 136 5.55 -14.11 -0.66
CA PRO A 136 6.83 -13.47 -0.93
C PRO A 136 6.82 -12.01 -0.46
N VAL A 137 8.00 -11.41 -0.38
CA VAL A 137 8.13 -9.96 -0.12
C VAL A 137 7.97 -9.12 -1.39
N SER A 138 8.06 -9.74 -2.56
CA SER A 138 7.83 -9.13 -3.89
C SER A 138 7.62 -10.21 -4.94
N ASN A 139 7.06 -9.84 -6.08
CA ASN A 139 6.90 -10.74 -7.22
C ASN A 139 7.03 -9.98 -8.56
N GLY A 140 6.89 -10.70 -9.69
CA GLY A 140 7.03 -10.09 -11.01
C GLY A 140 6.03 -8.96 -11.29
N LEU A 141 4.82 -9.00 -10.72
CA LEU A 141 3.84 -7.92 -10.83
C LEU A 141 4.31 -6.67 -10.11
N SER A 142 4.76 -6.81 -8.86
CA SER A 142 5.30 -5.67 -8.11
C SER A 142 6.58 -5.12 -8.71
N ASP A 143 7.41 -5.97 -9.35
CA ASP A 143 8.60 -5.54 -10.09
C ASP A 143 8.22 -4.66 -11.29
N GLU A 144 7.22 -5.07 -12.06
CA GLU A 144 6.72 -4.36 -13.24
C GLU A 144 6.12 -3.00 -12.85
N ILE A 145 5.20 -2.98 -11.90
CA ILE A 145 4.55 -1.75 -11.41
C ILE A 145 5.59 -0.81 -10.77
N SER A 146 6.49 -1.33 -9.94
CA SER A 146 7.57 -0.53 -9.34
C SER A 146 8.47 0.13 -10.39
N LYS A 147 8.79 -0.61 -11.46
CA LYS A 147 9.60 -0.09 -12.57
C LYS A 147 8.88 1.05 -13.31
N ASP A 148 7.59 0.89 -13.58
CA ASP A 148 6.80 1.93 -14.24
C ASP A 148 6.60 3.17 -13.35
N LEU A 149 6.24 2.99 -12.08
CA LEU A 149 6.09 4.08 -11.12
C LEU A 149 7.41 4.87 -10.97
N LYS A 150 8.55 4.19 -10.90
CA LYS A 150 9.88 4.85 -10.87
C LYS A 150 10.15 5.66 -12.13
N LYS A 151 9.83 5.11 -13.31
CA LYS A 151 9.95 5.82 -14.59
C LYS A 151 9.09 7.07 -14.63
N ARG A 152 7.91 7.05 -13.98
CA ARG A 152 7.01 8.20 -13.83
C ARG A 152 7.45 9.20 -12.76
N GLY A 153 8.56 8.95 -12.07
CA GLY A 153 9.16 9.85 -11.10
C GLY A 153 8.76 9.64 -9.65
N PHE A 154 7.99 8.61 -9.34
CA PHE A 154 7.67 8.27 -7.94
C PHE A 154 8.92 7.93 -7.12
N LYS A 155 8.89 8.30 -5.85
CA LYS A 155 9.97 8.08 -4.88
C LYS A 155 9.58 7.03 -3.84
N TYR A 156 10.55 6.28 -3.33
CA TYR A 156 10.40 5.23 -2.30
C TYR A 156 9.48 4.05 -2.68
N LEU A 157 9.09 3.90 -3.94
CA LEU A 157 8.27 2.80 -4.42
C LEU A 157 9.14 1.69 -5.04
N GLY A 158 9.91 1.01 -4.17
CA GLY A 158 10.59 -0.23 -4.51
C GLY A 158 9.60 -1.39 -4.66
N THR A 159 10.04 -2.51 -5.26
CA THR A 159 9.16 -3.67 -5.50
C THR A 159 8.52 -4.21 -4.22
N VAL A 160 9.25 -4.21 -3.08
CA VAL A 160 8.72 -4.64 -1.78
C VAL A 160 7.59 -3.70 -1.31
N THR A 161 7.84 -2.37 -1.38
CA THR A 161 6.84 -1.35 -1.03
C THR A 161 5.59 -1.45 -1.91
N VAL A 162 5.78 -1.65 -3.21
CA VAL A 162 4.68 -1.84 -4.16
C VAL A 162 3.92 -3.12 -3.83
N TYR A 163 4.62 -4.23 -3.53
CA TYR A 163 3.95 -5.49 -3.16
C TYR A 163 3.06 -5.32 -1.92
N SER A 164 3.59 -4.67 -0.87
CA SER A 164 2.80 -4.35 0.33
C SER A 164 1.57 -3.50 0.01
N HIS A 165 1.71 -2.52 -0.89
CA HIS A 165 0.57 -1.73 -1.35
C HIS A 165 -0.47 -2.57 -2.10
N LEU A 166 -0.04 -3.50 -2.97
CA LEU A 166 -0.96 -4.40 -3.70
C LEU A 166 -1.74 -5.32 -2.74
N GLN A 167 -1.13 -5.74 -1.64
CA GLN A 167 -1.81 -6.45 -0.56
C GLN A 167 -2.80 -5.52 0.17
N ALA A 168 -2.34 -4.34 0.58
CA ALA A 168 -3.15 -3.38 1.33
C ALA A 168 -4.42 -2.95 0.56
N CYS A 169 -4.29 -2.64 -0.73
CA CYS A 169 -5.41 -2.20 -1.58
C CYS A 169 -6.25 -3.36 -2.15
N GLY A 170 -5.97 -4.61 -1.76
CA GLY A 170 -6.76 -5.77 -2.16
C GLY A 170 -6.60 -6.24 -3.60
N MET A 171 -5.61 -5.72 -4.34
CA MET A 171 -5.26 -6.29 -5.65
C MET A 171 -4.69 -7.70 -5.52
N ILE A 172 -4.03 -8.01 -4.42
CA ILE A 172 -3.58 -9.36 -4.05
C ILE A 172 -4.25 -9.75 -2.74
N ASN A 173 -4.93 -10.88 -2.70
CA ASN A 173 -5.46 -11.43 -1.46
C ASN A 173 -4.49 -12.48 -0.91
N ASP A 174 -3.72 -12.07 0.08
CA ASP A 174 -2.72 -12.90 0.77
C ASP A 174 -3.17 -13.30 2.19
N HIS A 175 -4.46 -13.25 2.47
CA HIS A 175 -5.01 -13.87 3.68
C HIS A 175 -4.82 -15.39 3.62
N GLY A 176 -4.54 -16.01 4.77
CA GLY A 176 -4.50 -17.48 4.87
C GLY A 176 -5.86 -18.14 4.59
N SER A 177 -5.86 -19.36 4.07
CA SER A 177 -7.09 -20.10 3.72
C SER A 177 -8.07 -20.24 4.90
N ASP A 178 -7.55 -20.34 6.12
CA ASP A 178 -8.36 -20.44 7.35
C ASP A 178 -8.83 -19.09 7.89
N CYS A 179 -8.35 -17.99 7.33
CA CYS A 179 -8.77 -16.64 7.73
C CYS A 179 -10.17 -16.34 7.20
N PRO A 180 -11.11 -15.87 8.05
CA PRO A 180 -12.45 -15.48 7.59
C PRO A 180 -12.43 -14.43 6.48
N CYS A 181 -11.44 -13.50 6.51
CA CYS A 181 -11.30 -12.46 5.50
C CYS A 181 -10.99 -13.02 4.12
N TYR A 182 -10.23 -14.12 4.01
CA TYR A 182 -9.96 -14.78 2.73
C TYR A 182 -11.27 -15.15 2.01
N LYS A 183 -12.15 -15.86 2.71
CA LYS A 183 -13.44 -16.31 2.16
C LYS A 183 -14.36 -15.13 1.85
N ARG A 184 -14.46 -14.17 2.76
CA ARG A 184 -15.30 -12.97 2.61
C ARG A 184 -14.92 -12.19 1.35
N ILE A 185 -13.64 -11.87 1.16
CA ILE A 185 -13.16 -11.10 0.02
C ILE A 185 -13.40 -11.88 -1.28
N ASN A 186 -13.05 -13.16 -1.32
CA ASN A 186 -13.21 -13.99 -2.51
C ASN A 186 -14.66 -14.22 -2.93
N SER A 187 -15.63 -14.14 -2.00
CA SER A 187 -17.05 -14.29 -2.31
C SER A 187 -17.73 -12.99 -2.72
N SER A 188 -17.16 -11.84 -2.36
CA SER A 188 -17.78 -10.52 -2.57
C SER A 188 -17.14 -9.71 -3.70
N HIS A 189 -15.98 -10.16 -4.24
CA HIS A 189 -15.27 -9.44 -5.29
C HIS A 189 -14.82 -10.36 -6.42
N PRO A 190 -14.71 -9.85 -7.66
CA PRO A 190 -14.15 -10.62 -8.77
C PRO A 190 -12.71 -11.05 -8.49
N THR A 191 -12.41 -12.33 -8.68
CA THR A 191 -11.07 -12.89 -8.45
C THR A 191 -10.50 -13.57 -9.68
N VAL A 192 -9.16 -13.62 -9.75
CA VAL A 192 -8.44 -14.40 -10.77
C VAL A 192 -7.32 -15.22 -10.11
N LYS A 193 -7.27 -16.52 -10.39
CA LYS A 193 -6.17 -17.38 -9.93
C LYS A 193 -4.98 -17.25 -10.87
N LYS A 194 -3.80 -16.95 -10.31
CA LYS A 194 -2.54 -16.92 -11.07
C LYS A 194 -1.56 -17.95 -10.50
N ARG A 195 -0.75 -18.53 -11.39
CA ARG A 195 0.38 -19.36 -10.96
C ARG A 195 1.40 -18.48 -10.25
N ARG A 196 2.11 -19.07 -9.28
CA ARG A 196 3.22 -18.41 -8.56
C ARG A 196 4.24 -17.88 -9.57
N TYR A 197 4.60 -16.59 -9.47
CA TYR A 197 5.77 -16.06 -10.19
C TYR A 197 7.04 -16.74 -9.64
N LYS A 198 8.09 -16.88 -10.46
CA LYS A 198 9.42 -17.29 -9.95
C LYS A 198 9.87 -16.24 -8.93
N GLU A 199 9.89 -16.65 -7.67
CA GLU A 199 10.24 -15.78 -6.54
C GLU A 199 11.75 -15.65 -6.44
N LYS A 200 12.21 -14.42 -6.16
CA LYS A 200 13.53 -14.22 -5.56
C LYS A 200 13.38 -14.52 -4.08
N GLN A 201 13.92 -15.65 -3.62
CA GLN A 201 14.05 -15.92 -2.20
C GLN A 201 15.03 -14.89 -1.62
N ILE A 202 14.52 -13.95 -0.82
CA ILE A 202 15.36 -13.15 0.06
C ILE A 202 15.43 -13.94 1.36
N GLN A 203 16.60 -14.54 1.64
CA GLN A 203 16.89 -15.06 2.97
C GLN A 203 16.95 -13.86 3.93
N TYR A 204 16.04 -13.82 4.87
CA TYR A 204 16.19 -12.94 6.02
C TYR A 204 17.32 -13.53 6.88
N PHE A 205 18.45 -12.83 6.93
CA PHE A 205 19.41 -13.03 8.01
C PHE A 205 18.77 -12.49 9.28
N GLY A 206 18.58 -13.39 10.27
CA GLY A 206 18.03 -13.10 11.58
C GLY A 206 18.92 -12.18 12.43
#